data_eafcd224b2fb1686ef6b16a532af1a14
#
_entry.id   eafcd224b2fb1686ef6b16a532af1a14
#
_cell.length_a   1.000
_cell.length_b   1.000
_cell.length_c   1.000
_cell.angle_alpha   90.00
_cell.angle_beta   90.00
_cell.angle_gamma   90.00
#
_symmetry.space_group_name_H-M   'P 1'
#
loop_
_entity.id
_entity.type
_entity.pdbx_description
1 polymer ?
#
loop_
_entity_poly.entity_id
_entity_poly.type
_entity_poly.pdbx_seq_one_letter_code
_entity_poly.pdbx_strand_id
1 'polypeptide(L)' 'MWHKRSDRPLPALRDGEEITVALEFHKYYGYDLVFPGLWRVVAVWDGLNEEFYEKTTKQYIRDEDIIAWWEDKE' A
#
# COMPACT_ATOMS: atom_id res chain seq x y z
N MET A 1 12.22 7.12 -3.24
CA MET A 1 13.03 6.35 -2.29
C MET A 1 12.14 5.43 -1.45
N TRP A 2 12.49 4.16 -1.41
CA TRP A 2 11.72 3.20 -0.63
C TRP A 2 12.13 3.20 0.83
N HIS A 3 11.14 3.14 1.70
CA HIS A 3 11.37 2.97 3.14
C HIS A 3 10.69 1.70 3.60
N LYS A 4 11.41 0.86 4.29
CA LYS A 4 10.80 -0.28 4.94
C LYS A 4 9.97 0.22 6.10
N ARG A 5 8.79 -0.34 6.24
CA ARG A 5 7.90 0.07 7.31
C ARG A 5 8.49 -0.19 8.69
N SER A 6 9.34 -1.20 8.82
CA SER A 6 10.02 -1.49 10.08
C SER A 6 11.02 -0.41 10.46
N ASP A 7 11.56 0.31 9.47
CA ASP A 7 12.54 1.37 9.71
C ASP A 7 11.88 2.73 9.84
N ARG A 8 10.83 2.95 9.06
CA ARG A 8 10.14 4.23 9.06
C ARG A 8 8.64 3.98 8.88
N PRO A 9 7.81 4.38 9.86
CA PRO A 9 6.38 4.16 9.75
C PRO A 9 5.77 4.98 8.62
N LEU A 10 4.60 4.55 8.19
CA LEU A 10 3.85 5.26 7.16
C LEU A 10 3.58 6.69 7.60
N PRO A 11 3.65 7.65 6.66
CA PRO A 11 3.33 9.04 7.00
C PRO A 11 1.84 9.20 7.28
N ALA A 12 1.51 10.23 8.02
CA ALA A 12 0.11 10.59 8.22
C ALA A 12 -0.44 11.16 6.92
N LEU A 13 -1.57 10.65 6.48
CA LEU A 13 -2.20 11.05 5.23
C LEU A 13 -3.57 11.63 5.49
N ARG A 14 -3.98 12.53 4.61
CA ARG A 14 -5.34 13.05 4.60
C ARG A 14 -6.23 12.13 3.80
N ASP A 15 -7.53 12.21 4.06
CA ASP A 15 -8.49 11.43 3.30
C ASP A 15 -8.31 11.67 1.80
N GLY A 16 -8.21 10.58 1.05
CA GLY A 16 -8.04 10.65 -0.41
C GLY A 16 -6.62 10.78 -0.90
N GLU A 17 -5.65 10.98 -0.02
CA GLU A 17 -4.26 11.04 -0.45
C GLU A 17 -3.74 9.67 -0.87
N GLU A 18 -2.84 9.68 -1.83
CA GLU A 18 -2.30 8.46 -2.42
C GLU A 18 -0.85 8.26 -1.98
N ILE A 19 -0.48 7.01 -1.85
CA ILE A 19 0.88 6.63 -1.55
C ILE A 19 1.19 5.31 -2.25
N THR A 20 2.37 5.20 -2.82
CA THR A 20 2.80 3.94 -3.42
C THR A 20 3.37 3.05 -2.34
N VAL A 21 2.89 1.83 -2.25
CA VAL A 21 3.32 0.87 -1.23
C VAL A 21 3.73 -0.43 -1.88
N ALA A 22 4.55 -1.18 -1.16
CA ALA A 22 4.91 -2.54 -1.54
C ALA A 22 4.19 -3.50 -0.60
N LEU A 23 3.54 -4.48 -1.19
CA LEU A 23 2.81 -5.51 -0.46
C LEU A 23 3.50 -6.84 -0.69
N GLU A 24 3.38 -7.73 0.27
CA GLU A 24 3.71 -9.12 0.00
C GLU A 24 2.71 -9.66 -1.02
N PHE A 25 3.15 -10.65 -1.79
CA PHE A 25 2.25 -11.32 -2.71
C PHE A 25 0.97 -11.71 -2.00
N HIS A 26 -0.13 -11.33 -2.60
CA HIS A 26 -1.42 -11.59 -2.01
C HIS A 26 -2.47 -11.71 -3.10
N LYS A 27 -3.43 -12.54 -2.88
CA LYS A 27 -4.51 -12.72 -3.84
C LYS A 27 -5.68 -11.76 -3.64
N TYR A 28 -5.43 -10.66 -2.95
CA TYR A 28 -6.45 -9.67 -2.68
C TYR A 28 -7.15 -9.17 -3.91
N TYR A 29 -6.39 -9.01 -4.97
CA TYR A 29 -6.89 -8.24 -6.09
C TYR A 29 -7.35 -9.13 -7.24
N GLY A 30 -7.50 -10.40 -6.96
CA GLY A 30 -7.94 -11.34 -7.98
C GLY A 30 -6.91 -11.62 -9.06
N TYR A 31 -5.67 -11.29 -8.80
CA TYR A 31 -4.58 -11.59 -9.72
C TYR A 31 -3.95 -12.91 -9.36
N ASP A 32 -3.71 -13.71 -10.36
CA ASP A 32 -2.95 -14.95 -10.21
C ASP A 32 -1.49 -14.62 -10.41
N LEU A 33 -0.82 -14.21 -9.37
CA LEU A 33 0.61 -14.01 -9.45
C LEU A 33 1.29 -15.36 -9.42
N VAL A 34 2.17 -15.55 -10.37
CA VAL A 34 2.81 -16.84 -10.54
C VAL A 34 4.15 -16.95 -9.82
N PHE A 35 4.57 -15.88 -9.20
CA PHE A 35 5.84 -15.88 -8.46
C PHE A 35 5.66 -15.10 -7.18
N PRO A 36 6.35 -15.53 -6.11
CA PRO A 36 6.35 -14.79 -4.86
C PRO A 36 7.15 -13.51 -5.01
N GLY A 37 6.84 -12.54 -4.20
CA GLY A 37 7.59 -11.30 -4.21
C GLY A 37 6.76 -10.14 -3.72
N LEU A 38 7.36 -8.97 -3.83
CA LEU A 38 6.69 -7.74 -3.45
C LEU A 38 5.88 -7.21 -4.61
N TRP A 39 4.72 -6.75 -4.31
CA TRP A 39 3.82 -6.20 -5.29
C TRP A 39 3.60 -4.72 -4.99
N ARG A 40 3.88 -3.90 -5.99
CA ARG A 40 3.80 -2.44 -5.84
C ARG A 40 2.45 -1.95 -6.33
N VAL A 41 1.74 -1.24 -5.47
CA VAL A 41 0.43 -0.69 -5.81
C VAL A 41 0.32 0.74 -5.31
N VAL A 42 -0.61 1.47 -5.88
CA VAL A 42 -0.97 2.80 -5.39
C VAL A 42 -2.12 2.61 -4.41
N ALA A 43 -1.90 3.00 -3.17
CA ALA A 43 -2.89 2.92 -2.11
C ALA A 43 -3.47 4.32 -1.87
N VAL A 44 -4.76 4.35 -1.57
CA VAL A 44 -5.47 5.58 -1.23
C VAL A 44 -5.91 5.50 0.22
N TRP A 45 -5.66 6.56 0.97
CA TRP A 45 -6.05 6.60 2.36
C TRP A 45 -7.53 6.96 2.50
N ASP A 46 -8.27 6.09 3.18
CA ASP A 46 -9.66 6.34 3.54
C ASP A 46 -9.67 6.83 4.98
N GLY A 47 -9.73 8.14 5.16
CA GLY A 47 -9.67 8.74 6.47
C GLY A 47 -10.89 8.46 7.34
N LEU A 48 -12.02 8.15 6.71
CA LEU A 48 -13.24 7.86 7.44
C LEU A 48 -13.16 6.50 8.13
N ASN A 49 -12.67 5.50 7.42
CA ASN A 49 -12.53 4.15 7.97
C ASN A 49 -11.15 3.86 8.51
N GLU A 50 -10.20 4.79 8.31
CA GLU A 50 -8.81 4.63 8.71
C GLU A 50 -8.18 3.39 8.11
N GLU A 51 -8.38 3.23 6.81
CA GLU A 51 -7.87 2.10 6.05
C GLU A 51 -7.37 2.56 4.70
N PHE A 52 -6.49 1.75 4.12
CA PHE A 52 -6.07 1.96 2.73
C PHE A 52 -6.89 1.08 1.80
N TYR A 53 -7.06 1.55 0.56
CA TYR A 53 -7.59 0.70 -0.48
C TYR A 53 -6.75 0.87 -1.74
N GLU A 54 -6.76 -0.15 -2.59
CA GLU A 54 -6.03 -0.11 -3.84
C GLU A 54 -6.78 0.78 -4.84
N LYS A 55 -6.06 1.68 -5.48
CA LYS A 55 -6.68 2.74 -6.29
C LYS A 55 -7.55 2.21 -7.43
N THR A 56 -7.11 1.14 -8.09
CA THR A 56 -7.79 0.63 -9.27
C THR A 56 -8.99 -0.25 -8.93
N THR A 57 -8.78 -1.21 -8.04
CA THR A 57 -9.79 -2.22 -7.71
C THR A 57 -10.71 -1.80 -6.59
N LYS A 58 -10.29 -0.81 -5.80
CA LYS A 58 -11.02 -0.33 -4.61
C LYS A 58 -11.07 -1.35 -3.48
N GLN A 59 -10.28 -2.41 -3.56
CA GLN A 59 -10.20 -3.37 -2.48
C GLN A 59 -9.38 -2.82 -1.32
N TYR A 60 -9.86 -3.07 -0.11
CA TYR A 60 -9.13 -2.63 1.08
C TYR A 60 -7.86 -3.43 1.26
N ILE A 61 -6.83 -2.74 1.72
CA ILE A 61 -5.52 -3.31 1.99
C ILE A 61 -5.35 -3.39 3.49
N ARG A 62 -5.01 -4.56 3.99
CA ARG A 62 -4.72 -4.70 5.41
C ARG A 62 -3.40 -4.02 5.72
N ASP A 63 -3.41 -3.26 6.81
CA ASP A 63 -2.25 -2.52 7.24
C ASP A 63 -1.02 -3.42 7.40
N GLU A 64 -1.23 -4.61 7.94
CA GLU A 64 -0.15 -5.57 8.18
C GLU A 64 0.51 -6.11 6.92
N ASP A 65 -0.13 -5.96 5.77
CA ASP A 65 0.42 -6.45 4.51
C ASP A 65 1.34 -5.43 3.84
N ILE A 66 1.32 -4.20 4.29
CA ILE A 66 2.19 -3.15 3.74
C ILE A 66 3.56 -3.28 4.40
N ILE A 67 4.57 -3.58 3.60
CA ILE A 67 5.91 -3.79 4.13
C ILE A 67 6.88 -2.64 3.82
N ALA A 68 6.55 -1.82 2.84
CA ALA A 68 7.38 -0.67 2.48
C ALA A 68 6.51 0.37 1.78
N TRP A 69 7.01 1.59 1.73
CA TRP A 69 6.31 2.67 1.05
C TRP A 69 7.32 3.56 0.32
N TRP A 70 6.85 4.22 -0.70
CA TRP A 70 7.68 5.08 -1.52
C TRP A 70 7.54 6.52 -1.08
N GLU A 71 8.65 7.14 -0.77
CA GLU A 71 8.69 8.58 -0.50
C GLU A 71 9.04 9.30 -1.78
N ASP A 72 8.11 10.12 -2.24
CA ASP A 72 8.28 10.89 -3.45
C ASP A 72 8.94 12.21 -3.06
N LYS A 73 10.23 12.27 -3.26
CA LYS A 73 11.00 13.46 -2.92
C LYS A 73 11.43 14.17 -4.18
N GLU A 74 11.26 15.45 -4.15
CA GLU A 74 11.78 16.29 -5.22
C GLU A 74 13.16 16.80 -4.91
#